data_fdb14e8121ab90386aa4082cee57f172
#
_entry.id   fdb14e8121ab90386aa4082cee57f172
#
_cell.length_a   1.000
_cell.length_b   1.000
_cell.length_c   1.000
_cell.angle_alpha   90.00
_cell.angle_beta   90.00
_cell.angle_gamma   90.00
#
_symmetry.space_group_name_H-M   'P 1'
#
loop_
_entity.id
_entity.type
_entity.pdbx_description
1 polymer ?
#
loop_
_entity_poly.entity_id
_entity_poly.type
_entity_poly.pdbx_seq_one_letter_code
_entity_poly.pdbx_strand_id
1 'polypeptide(L)'
;MDPIIREDIDQVNKSIDAEPFRGKSVLISGGSGFLGSWICDALNQLVSRIVCVDNLSTGVFENIEHLKGIKCFEFEKADVCTYSRNPKVDIVFHLASRPSPEDYQKHPVETALANATGTDKMLDLARKNDARVFYASSSEVYGDPELFPTPESYEGKVNPLGPRSCYEEGKRFGEALCKAYYDQYGLDVRIGRLFNSYGPRLRAEGFYGRAVSRFFLQSLKGKGVTVFGDGSQTRSFCYVSDTVTGILRLAGKDKLAGEAVNIGSMEETRIIDLARKIIQISSSKSPMEFKPFPPGDHVRRLPEGSKAKMILEWGPSMGLEQGLDRTFRCLAAQKLT
;
A
#
# COMPACT_ATOMS: atom_id res chain seq x y z
N MET A 1 4.52 20.50 0.81
CA MET A 1 3.46 19.47 1.02
C MET A 1 2.10 20.12 0.73
N ASP A 2 1.26 19.43 -0.05
CA ASP A 2 -0.12 19.86 -0.36
C ASP A 2 -0.95 20.01 0.93
N PRO A 3 -1.82 21.05 1.05
CA PRO A 3 -2.65 21.26 2.25
C PRO A 3 -3.55 20.09 2.61
N ILE A 4 -4.17 19.43 1.62
CA ILE A 4 -5.03 18.26 1.83
C ILE A 4 -4.22 17.10 2.42
N ILE A 5 -3.02 16.85 1.88
CA ILE A 5 -2.13 15.80 2.41
C ILE A 5 -1.73 16.12 3.85
N ARG A 6 -1.45 17.39 4.17
CA ARG A 6 -1.10 17.82 5.53
C ARG A 6 -2.25 17.56 6.51
N GLU A 7 -3.47 17.96 6.16
CA GLU A 7 -4.67 17.69 6.97
C GLU A 7 -4.88 16.19 7.22
N ASP A 8 -4.69 15.37 6.18
CA ASP A 8 -4.82 13.92 6.28
C ASP A 8 -3.74 13.31 7.18
N ILE A 9 -2.48 13.78 7.10
CA ILE A 9 -1.39 13.35 7.99
C ILE A 9 -1.68 13.76 9.43
N ASP A 10 -2.18 14.98 9.66
CA ASP A 10 -2.59 15.42 11.00
C ASP A 10 -3.71 14.54 11.58
N GLN A 11 -4.65 14.09 10.73
CA GLN A 11 -5.71 13.16 11.14
C GLN A 11 -5.14 11.76 11.45
N VAL A 12 -4.21 11.25 10.65
CA VAL A 12 -3.49 10.00 10.94
C VAL A 12 -2.83 10.08 12.32
N ASN A 13 -2.07 11.16 12.59
CA ASN A 13 -1.34 11.34 13.84
C ASN A 13 -2.25 11.47 15.06
N LYS A 14 -3.46 12.04 14.90
CA LYS A 14 -4.48 12.06 15.97
C LYS A 14 -5.14 10.69 16.20
N SER A 15 -5.09 9.80 15.22
CA SER A 15 -5.78 8.51 15.22
C SER A 15 -4.90 7.34 15.67
N ILE A 16 -3.60 7.55 15.89
CA ILE A 16 -2.66 6.54 16.33
C ILE A 16 -2.15 6.82 17.76
N ASP A 17 -1.68 5.78 18.45
CA ASP A 17 -0.83 5.95 19.61
C ASP A 17 0.59 6.31 19.13
N ALA A 18 1.11 7.44 19.57
CA ALA A 18 2.44 7.93 19.19
C ALA A 18 3.57 7.29 20.01
N GLU A 19 3.28 6.79 21.22
CA GLU A 19 4.31 6.30 22.15
C GLU A 19 5.19 5.17 21.59
N PRO A 20 4.66 4.17 20.85
CA PRO A 20 5.50 3.12 20.26
C PRO A 20 6.54 3.64 19.26
N PHE A 21 6.33 4.84 18.71
CA PHE A 21 7.21 5.45 17.69
C PHE A 21 8.11 6.56 18.26
N ARG A 22 7.74 7.13 19.40
CA ARG A 22 8.43 8.30 19.97
C ARG A 22 9.92 8.03 20.22
N GLY A 23 10.76 8.84 19.57
CA GLY A 23 12.21 8.75 19.71
C GLY A 23 12.85 7.53 19.04
N LYS A 24 12.09 6.67 18.37
CA LYS A 24 12.59 5.49 17.67
C LYS A 24 13.34 5.86 16.38
N SER A 25 14.22 4.96 15.92
CA SER A 25 14.81 5.00 14.59
C SER A 25 14.10 3.99 13.70
N VAL A 26 13.60 4.42 12.53
CA VAL A 26 12.86 3.56 11.63
C VAL A 26 13.50 3.45 10.26
N LEU A 27 13.41 2.26 9.63
CA LEU A 27 13.74 2.06 8.23
C LEU A 27 12.45 1.82 7.45
N ILE A 28 12.28 2.54 6.33
CA ILE A 28 11.12 2.40 5.46
C ILE A 28 11.62 2.04 4.05
N SER A 29 11.49 0.77 3.67
CA SER A 29 11.80 0.34 2.31
C SER A 29 10.60 0.56 1.40
N GLY A 30 10.84 1.08 0.18
CA GLY A 30 9.77 1.59 -0.68
C GLY A 30 9.20 2.92 -0.18
N GLY A 31 10.03 3.70 0.52
CA GLY A 31 9.60 4.92 1.21
C GLY A 31 9.24 6.08 0.29
N SER A 32 9.68 6.12 -0.96
CA SER A 32 9.24 7.10 -1.97
C SER A 32 8.00 6.66 -2.75
N GLY A 33 7.51 5.44 -2.48
CA GLY A 33 6.28 4.91 -3.04
C GLY A 33 5.02 5.57 -2.44
N PHE A 34 3.85 5.13 -2.91
CA PHE A 34 2.55 5.64 -2.45
C PHE A 34 2.40 5.59 -0.92
N LEU A 35 2.30 4.40 -0.33
CA LEU A 35 2.11 4.26 1.12
C LEU A 35 3.35 4.63 1.93
N GLY A 36 4.55 4.31 1.42
CA GLY A 36 5.80 4.60 2.11
C GLY A 36 6.01 6.08 2.38
N SER A 37 5.69 6.95 1.41
CA SER A 37 5.81 8.40 1.57
C SER A 37 4.82 8.99 2.59
N TRP A 38 3.64 8.41 2.72
CA TRP A 38 2.67 8.79 3.77
C TRP A 38 3.15 8.36 5.16
N ILE A 39 3.77 7.18 5.28
CA ILE A 39 4.37 6.72 6.54
C ILE A 39 5.57 7.60 6.92
N CYS A 40 6.42 7.99 5.94
CA CYS A 40 7.51 8.94 6.19
C CYS A 40 6.96 10.26 6.78
N ASP A 41 5.90 10.81 6.20
CA ASP A 41 5.29 12.05 6.68
C ASP A 41 4.65 11.89 8.07
N ALA A 42 3.89 10.82 8.29
CA ALA A 42 3.24 10.59 9.58
C ALA A 42 4.24 10.41 10.71
N LEU A 43 5.37 9.75 10.46
CA LEU A 43 6.38 9.48 11.48
C LEU A 43 7.42 10.58 11.66
N ASN A 44 7.56 11.50 10.70
CA ASN A 44 8.63 12.50 10.69
C ASN A 44 8.71 13.36 11.96
N GLN A 45 7.59 13.62 12.65
CA GLN A 45 7.56 14.40 13.89
C GLN A 45 7.62 13.55 15.17
N LEU A 46 7.56 12.23 15.05
CA LEU A 46 7.46 11.30 16.17
C LEU A 46 8.79 10.58 16.44
N VAL A 47 9.51 10.25 15.38
CA VAL A 47 10.72 9.41 15.47
C VAL A 47 12.00 10.24 15.52
N SER A 48 13.06 9.66 16.04
CA SER A 48 14.39 10.31 16.08
C SER A 48 15.11 10.24 14.74
N ARG A 49 14.79 9.22 13.90
CA ARG A 49 15.42 9.01 12.60
C ARG A 49 14.52 8.20 11.67
N ILE A 50 14.49 8.59 10.40
CA ILE A 50 13.90 7.82 9.28
C ILE A 50 15.01 7.53 8.27
N VAL A 51 15.24 6.24 7.98
CA VAL A 51 16.06 5.78 6.86
C VAL A 51 15.09 5.32 5.75
N CYS A 52 14.90 6.16 4.76
CA CYS A 52 14.03 5.90 3.60
C CYS A 52 14.86 5.23 2.50
N VAL A 53 14.61 3.95 2.22
CA VAL A 53 15.31 3.16 1.20
C VAL A 53 14.39 2.94 0.00
N ASP A 54 14.80 3.38 -1.20
CA ASP A 54 14.03 3.18 -2.42
C ASP A 54 14.96 3.20 -3.65
N ASN A 55 14.73 2.31 -4.62
CA ASN A 55 15.50 2.30 -5.87
C ASN A 55 14.90 3.20 -6.95
N LEU A 56 13.74 3.83 -6.67
CA LEU A 56 12.96 4.71 -7.57
C LEU A 56 12.46 4.00 -8.84
N SER A 57 12.37 2.67 -8.83
CA SER A 57 11.83 1.92 -9.97
C SER A 57 10.32 2.15 -10.16
N THR A 58 9.59 2.28 -9.06
CA THR A 58 8.15 2.61 -9.02
C THR A 58 7.84 3.79 -8.10
N GLY A 59 8.69 4.04 -7.13
CA GLY A 59 8.65 5.21 -6.26
C GLY A 59 8.94 6.51 -7.01
N VAL A 60 8.49 7.64 -6.47
CA VAL A 60 8.65 8.97 -7.04
C VAL A 60 9.30 9.86 -5.98
N PHE A 61 10.50 10.38 -6.28
CA PHE A 61 11.27 11.17 -5.29
C PHE A 61 10.51 12.41 -4.82
N GLU A 62 9.74 13.01 -5.68
CA GLU A 62 8.90 14.17 -5.40
C GLU A 62 7.91 13.93 -4.24
N ASN A 63 7.52 12.68 -3.98
CA ASN A 63 6.67 12.31 -2.84
C ASN A 63 7.33 12.60 -1.48
N ILE A 64 8.67 12.59 -1.42
CA ILE A 64 9.47 12.76 -0.21
C ILE A 64 10.44 13.95 -0.28
N GLU A 65 10.49 14.68 -1.38
CA GLU A 65 11.43 15.78 -1.61
C GLU A 65 11.35 16.85 -0.53
N HIS A 66 10.15 17.16 -0.04
CA HIS A 66 9.90 18.11 1.04
C HIS A 66 10.49 17.68 2.39
N LEU A 67 10.89 16.42 2.55
CA LEU A 67 11.59 15.90 3.73
C LEU A 67 13.12 16.06 3.63
N LYS A 68 13.62 16.40 2.43
CA LYS A 68 15.06 16.61 2.22
C LYS A 68 15.56 17.78 3.08
N GLY A 69 16.63 17.53 3.82
CA GLY A 69 17.22 18.53 4.73
C GLY A 69 16.61 18.54 6.14
N ILE A 70 15.57 17.78 6.40
CA ILE A 70 15.08 17.56 7.75
C ILE A 70 16.07 16.65 8.48
N LYS A 71 16.54 17.07 9.67
CA LYS A 71 17.61 16.41 10.42
C LYS A 71 17.37 14.92 10.69
N CYS A 72 16.12 14.52 10.92
CA CYS A 72 15.77 13.13 11.21
C CYS A 72 15.54 12.27 9.95
N PHE A 73 15.57 12.84 8.74
CA PHE A 73 15.25 12.13 7.49
C PHE A 73 16.50 11.89 6.64
N GLU A 74 16.76 10.65 6.28
CA GLU A 74 17.84 10.20 5.40
C GLU A 74 17.25 9.40 4.24
N PHE A 75 17.53 9.82 3.00
CA PHE A 75 17.16 9.06 1.82
C PHE A 75 18.35 8.29 1.26
N GLU A 76 18.16 7.00 1.04
CA GLU A 76 19.13 6.10 0.43
C GLU A 76 18.55 5.52 -0.87
N LYS A 77 19.15 5.90 -2.02
CA LYS A 77 18.80 5.28 -3.30
C LYS A 77 19.46 3.90 -3.38
N ALA A 78 18.70 2.85 -3.03
CA ALA A 78 19.22 1.47 -3.03
C ALA A 78 18.10 0.47 -3.31
N ASP A 79 18.50 -0.69 -3.88
CA ASP A 79 17.62 -1.83 -4.12
C ASP A 79 17.61 -2.75 -2.90
N VAL A 80 16.42 -3.14 -2.45
CA VAL A 80 16.26 -4.01 -1.27
C VAL A 80 16.89 -5.39 -1.45
N CYS A 81 16.98 -5.90 -2.69
CA CYS A 81 17.59 -7.20 -2.97
C CYS A 81 19.11 -7.20 -2.76
N THR A 82 19.74 -6.05 -2.94
CA THR A 82 21.20 -5.88 -2.80
C THR A 82 21.59 -5.02 -1.60
N TYR A 83 20.62 -4.61 -0.78
CA TYR A 83 20.86 -3.76 0.37
C TYR A 83 21.77 -4.45 1.39
N SER A 84 22.93 -3.83 1.66
CA SER A 84 23.98 -4.39 2.51
C SER A 84 24.29 -3.55 3.76
N ARG A 85 23.74 -2.31 3.86
CA ARG A 85 23.89 -1.49 5.07
C ARG A 85 23.08 -2.09 6.23
N ASN A 86 23.56 -1.88 7.43
CA ASN A 86 22.89 -2.29 8.66
C ASN A 86 22.76 -1.08 9.60
N PRO A 87 21.92 -0.08 9.25
CA PRO A 87 21.68 1.04 10.14
C PRO A 87 21.05 0.55 11.44
N LYS A 88 21.37 1.21 12.55
CA LYS A 88 20.67 0.96 13.83
C LYS A 88 19.26 1.47 13.72
N VAL A 89 18.29 0.57 13.87
CA VAL A 89 16.85 0.87 13.80
C VAL A 89 16.07 0.03 14.79
N ASP A 90 14.96 0.58 15.26
CA ASP A 90 14.02 -0.07 16.18
C ASP A 90 12.84 -0.70 15.43
N ILE A 91 12.49 -0.16 14.26
CA ILE A 91 11.34 -0.63 13.48
C ILE A 91 11.70 -0.62 11.98
N VAL A 92 11.32 -1.68 11.27
CA VAL A 92 11.41 -1.79 9.82
C VAL A 92 10.02 -1.84 9.21
N PHE A 93 9.69 -0.89 8.33
CA PHE A 93 8.52 -0.95 7.46
C PHE A 93 8.97 -1.44 6.09
N HIS A 94 8.62 -2.68 5.75
CA HIS A 94 8.96 -3.24 4.44
C HIS A 94 7.78 -3.14 3.47
N LEU A 95 7.83 -2.10 2.60
CA LEU A 95 6.82 -1.83 1.59
C LEU A 95 7.35 -1.93 0.15
N ALA A 96 8.66 -2.13 -0.03
CA ALA A 96 9.28 -2.21 -1.35
C ALA A 96 8.72 -3.39 -2.16
N SER A 97 8.02 -3.08 -3.25
CA SER A 97 7.47 -4.05 -4.19
C SER A 97 6.92 -3.31 -5.42
N ARG A 98 6.69 -4.03 -6.53
CA ARG A 98 5.99 -3.55 -7.74
C ARG A 98 4.52 -3.97 -7.67
N PRO A 99 3.58 -3.09 -7.24
CA PRO A 99 2.21 -3.52 -6.93
C PRO A 99 1.22 -3.37 -8.10
N SER A 100 1.64 -2.87 -9.26
CA SER A 100 0.75 -2.67 -10.41
C SER A 100 0.78 -3.87 -11.37
N PRO A 101 -0.40 -4.45 -11.74
CA PRO A 101 -0.46 -5.60 -12.65
C PRO A 101 0.28 -5.41 -13.97
N GLU A 102 0.14 -4.26 -14.61
CA GLU A 102 0.83 -3.99 -15.88
C GLU A 102 2.34 -3.84 -15.70
N ASP A 103 2.81 -3.33 -14.55
CA ASP A 103 4.22 -3.15 -14.25
C ASP A 103 4.87 -4.48 -13.87
N TYR A 104 4.28 -5.24 -12.93
CA TYR A 104 4.91 -6.48 -12.48
C TYR A 104 4.88 -7.59 -13.56
N GLN A 105 3.93 -7.57 -14.50
CA GLN A 105 3.94 -8.48 -15.64
C GLN A 105 5.07 -8.16 -16.65
N LYS A 106 5.55 -6.93 -16.70
CA LYS A 106 6.71 -6.52 -17.49
C LYS A 106 8.04 -6.76 -16.79
N HIS A 107 8.03 -6.82 -15.48
CA HIS A 107 9.19 -7.01 -14.61
C HIS A 107 8.95 -8.17 -13.62
N PRO A 108 8.62 -9.41 -14.12
CA PRO A 108 8.20 -10.48 -13.23
C PRO A 108 9.34 -10.99 -12.34
N VAL A 109 10.57 -11.07 -12.83
CA VAL A 109 11.72 -11.54 -12.05
C VAL A 109 12.04 -10.56 -10.93
N GLU A 110 12.16 -9.27 -11.25
CA GLU A 110 12.45 -8.22 -10.26
C GLU A 110 11.35 -8.14 -9.19
N THR A 111 10.09 -8.37 -9.61
CA THR A 111 8.95 -8.40 -8.67
C THR A 111 9.04 -9.58 -7.71
N ALA A 112 9.29 -10.77 -8.22
CA ALA A 112 9.46 -11.98 -7.41
C ALA A 112 10.63 -11.82 -6.43
N LEU A 113 11.80 -11.37 -6.91
CA LEU A 113 12.99 -11.17 -6.07
C LEU A 113 12.81 -10.08 -5.02
N ALA A 114 12.15 -8.96 -5.34
CA ALA A 114 11.85 -7.91 -4.35
C ALA A 114 11.01 -8.45 -3.19
N ASN A 115 10.03 -9.32 -3.49
CA ASN A 115 9.16 -9.93 -2.47
C ASN A 115 9.81 -11.15 -1.76
N ALA A 116 10.84 -11.75 -2.32
CA ALA A 116 11.58 -12.88 -1.74
C ALA A 116 12.90 -12.41 -1.10
N THR A 117 13.94 -12.17 -1.90
CA THR A 117 15.26 -11.76 -1.44
C THR A 117 15.23 -10.41 -0.72
N GLY A 118 14.43 -9.45 -1.22
CA GLY A 118 14.25 -8.16 -0.57
C GLY A 118 13.64 -8.30 0.82
N THR A 119 12.62 -9.16 0.96
CA THR A 119 11.99 -9.45 2.25
C THR A 119 12.99 -10.12 3.21
N ASP A 120 13.76 -11.12 2.75
CA ASP A 120 14.80 -11.77 3.56
C ASP A 120 15.84 -10.76 4.08
N LYS A 121 16.32 -9.85 3.22
CA LYS A 121 17.27 -8.79 3.61
C LYS A 121 16.71 -7.88 4.70
N MET A 122 15.44 -7.49 4.60
CA MET A 122 14.81 -6.61 5.59
C MET A 122 14.55 -7.34 6.93
N LEU A 123 14.17 -8.62 6.89
CA LEU A 123 14.00 -9.46 8.07
C LEU A 123 15.33 -9.72 8.79
N ASP A 124 16.40 -10.04 8.04
CA ASP A 124 17.73 -10.27 8.61
C ASP A 124 18.32 -8.97 9.22
N LEU A 125 18.12 -7.82 8.57
CA LEU A 125 18.48 -6.51 9.13
C LEU A 125 17.72 -6.27 10.44
N ALA A 126 16.42 -6.51 10.46
CA ALA A 126 15.61 -6.35 11.66
C ALA A 126 16.07 -7.29 12.78
N ARG A 127 16.32 -8.56 12.48
CA ARG A 127 16.85 -9.55 13.43
C ARG A 127 18.18 -9.10 14.04
N LYS A 128 19.11 -8.58 13.24
CA LYS A 128 20.40 -8.07 13.71
C LYS A 128 20.28 -6.85 14.62
N ASN A 129 19.18 -6.13 14.54
CA ASN A 129 18.91 -4.93 15.35
C ASN A 129 17.92 -5.18 16.50
N ASP A 130 17.36 -6.39 16.64
CA ASP A 130 16.23 -6.68 17.53
C ASP A 130 15.04 -5.73 17.27
N ALA A 131 14.81 -5.46 15.99
CA ALA A 131 13.83 -4.49 15.52
C ALA A 131 12.49 -5.16 15.17
N ARG A 132 11.38 -4.47 15.45
CA ARG A 132 10.04 -4.84 14.99
C ARG A 132 9.93 -4.69 13.48
N VAL A 133 9.20 -5.60 12.82
CA VAL A 133 8.94 -5.52 11.38
C VAL A 133 7.46 -5.38 11.09
N PHE A 134 7.09 -4.42 10.27
CA PHE A 134 5.83 -4.41 9.54
C PHE A 134 6.10 -4.84 8.10
N TYR A 135 5.47 -5.93 7.68
CA TYR A 135 5.50 -6.42 6.31
C TYR A 135 4.21 -6.03 5.57
N ALA A 136 4.36 -5.26 4.50
CA ALA A 136 3.23 -4.91 3.62
C ALA A 136 2.89 -6.08 2.68
N SER A 137 2.02 -6.96 3.12
CA SER A 137 1.37 -7.95 2.29
C SER A 137 0.22 -7.35 1.48
N SER A 138 -0.56 -8.15 0.81
CA SER A 138 -1.60 -7.72 -0.10
C SER A 138 -2.79 -8.67 -0.08
N SER A 139 -3.98 -8.18 -0.42
CA SER A 139 -5.14 -9.03 -0.70
C SER A 139 -4.90 -10.04 -1.84
N GLU A 140 -3.86 -9.83 -2.63
CA GLU A 140 -3.48 -10.73 -3.73
C GLU A 140 -3.00 -12.12 -3.23
N VAL A 141 -2.60 -12.26 -1.94
CA VAL A 141 -2.27 -13.56 -1.34
C VAL A 141 -3.46 -14.53 -1.32
N TYR A 142 -4.68 -13.99 -1.42
CA TYR A 142 -5.90 -14.78 -1.49
C TYR A 142 -6.21 -15.34 -2.89
N GLY A 143 -5.50 -14.86 -3.93
CA GLY A 143 -5.78 -15.28 -5.31
C GLY A 143 -7.20 -14.93 -5.74
N ASP A 144 -7.95 -15.91 -6.21
CA ASP A 144 -9.37 -15.80 -6.56
C ASP A 144 -10.24 -16.44 -5.46
N PRO A 145 -10.58 -15.69 -4.38
CA PRO A 145 -11.24 -16.25 -3.22
C PRO A 145 -12.67 -16.67 -3.53
N GLU A 146 -13.09 -17.76 -2.91
CA GLU A 146 -14.45 -18.31 -2.98
C GLU A 146 -15.30 -17.89 -1.77
N LEU A 147 -14.66 -17.32 -0.72
CA LEU A 147 -15.31 -16.88 0.50
C LEU A 147 -15.29 -15.36 0.63
N PHE A 148 -16.46 -14.77 0.83
CA PHE A 148 -16.64 -13.31 0.98
C PHE A 148 -17.58 -12.98 2.16
N PRO A 149 -17.25 -11.99 2.99
CA PRO A 149 -15.95 -11.29 3.07
C PRO A 149 -14.82 -12.26 3.36
N THR A 150 -13.61 -12.00 2.82
CA THR A 150 -12.47 -12.93 2.91
C THR A 150 -11.74 -12.74 4.24
N PRO A 151 -11.77 -13.73 5.17
CA PRO A 151 -11.08 -13.65 6.45
C PRO A 151 -9.60 -14.02 6.31
N GLU A 152 -8.79 -13.65 7.33
CA GLU A 152 -7.36 -13.97 7.35
C GLU A 152 -7.06 -15.47 7.42
N SER A 153 -8.00 -16.28 7.88
CA SER A 153 -7.91 -17.74 7.91
C SER A 153 -8.08 -18.42 6.55
N TYR A 154 -8.51 -17.66 5.52
CA TYR A 154 -8.63 -18.22 4.18
C TYR A 154 -7.24 -18.39 3.55
N GLU A 155 -6.87 -19.62 3.19
CA GLU A 155 -5.51 -19.97 2.72
C GLU A 155 -5.18 -19.46 1.31
N GLY A 156 -6.18 -19.08 0.54
CA GLY A 156 -6.03 -18.56 -0.80
C GLY A 156 -6.11 -19.59 -1.93
N LYS A 157 -6.44 -19.10 -3.13
CA LYS A 157 -6.51 -19.87 -4.37
C LYS A 157 -5.72 -19.14 -5.45
N VAL A 158 -4.40 -19.30 -5.43
CA VAL A 158 -3.47 -18.66 -6.37
C VAL A 158 -3.07 -19.64 -7.48
N ASN A 159 -2.97 -19.14 -8.71
CA ASN A 159 -2.41 -19.89 -9.82
C ASN A 159 -0.90 -19.62 -9.92
N PRO A 160 -0.01 -20.57 -9.52
CA PRO A 160 1.43 -20.35 -9.47
C PRO A 160 2.08 -20.16 -10.86
N LEU A 161 1.38 -20.50 -11.93
CA LEU A 161 1.84 -20.31 -13.32
C LEU A 161 1.03 -19.23 -14.06
N GLY A 162 0.15 -18.54 -13.34
CA GLY A 162 -0.67 -17.47 -13.91
C GLY A 162 0.12 -16.18 -14.16
N PRO A 163 -0.45 -15.24 -14.93
CA PRO A 163 0.24 -14.00 -15.31
C PRO A 163 0.51 -13.06 -14.11
N ARG A 164 -0.09 -13.33 -12.94
CA ARG A 164 0.05 -12.55 -11.71
C ARG A 164 0.93 -13.25 -10.66
N SER A 165 1.38 -14.47 -10.93
CA SER A 165 2.08 -15.35 -9.98
C SER A 165 3.33 -14.70 -9.37
N CYS A 166 4.10 -13.94 -10.14
CA CYS A 166 5.31 -13.28 -9.65
C CYS A 166 5.04 -12.33 -8.47
N TYR A 167 3.85 -11.72 -8.41
CA TYR A 167 3.44 -10.86 -7.32
C TYR A 167 2.67 -11.64 -6.24
N GLU A 168 1.66 -12.43 -6.64
CA GLU A 168 0.81 -13.18 -5.72
C GLU A 168 1.62 -14.18 -4.89
N GLU A 169 2.38 -15.06 -5.54
CA GLU A 169 3.26 -16.03 -4.86
C GLU A 169 4.45 -15.34 -4.17
N GLY A 170 4.97 -14.25 -4.75
CA GLY A 170 6.00 -13.46 -4.10
C GLY A 170 5.53 -12.91 -2.74
N LYS A 171 4.29 -12.39 -2.65
CA LYS A 171 3.71 -11.92 -1.38
C LYS A 171 3.41 -13.07 -0.41
N ARG A 172 2.91 -14.21 -0.90
CA ARG A 172 2.69 -15.43 -0.10
C ARG A 172 4.01 -15.96 0.48
N PHE A 173 5.06 -16.03 -0.34
CA PHE A 173 6.39 -16.41 0.11
C PHE A 173 6.93 -15.44 1.17
N GLY A 174 6.75 -14.13 0.98
CA GLY A 174 7.12 -13.13 1.96
C GLY A 174 6.42 -13.31 3.31
N GLU A 175 5.10 -13.66 3.33
CA GLU A 175 4.40 -14.00 4.57
C GLU A 175 4.96 -15.27 5.21
N ALA A 176 5.22 -16.32 4.42
CA ALA A 176 5.83 -17.56 4.91
C ALA A 176 7.21 -17.31 5.53
N LEU A 177 8.00 -16.43 4.90
CA LEU A 177 9.31 -16.04 5.40
C LEU A 177 9.20 -15.25 6.72
N CYS A 178 8.26 -14.31 6.80
CA CYS A 178 7.93 -13.59 8.03
C CYS A 178 7.59 -14.55 9.18
N LYS A 179 6.73 -15.55 8.90
CA LYS A 179 6.36 -16.57 9.87
C LYS A 179 7.56 -17.41 10.30
N ALA A 180 8.43 -17.81 9.35
CA ALA A 180 9.64 -18.57 9.65
C ALA A 180 10.61 -17.81 10.56
N TYR A 181 10.81 -16.50 10.33
CA TYR A 181 11.63 -15.66 11.19
C TYR A 181 11.03 -15.48 12.59
N TYR A 182 9.71 -15.36 12.69
CA TYR A 182 9.02 -15.34 13.97
C TYR A 182 9.21 -16.66 14.74
N ASP A 183 8.97 -17.80 14.08
CA ASP A 183 9.04 -19.12 14.73
C ASP A 183 10.48 -19.50 15.13
N GLN A 184 11.45 -19.21 14.28
CA GLN A 184 12.83 -19.63 14.49
C GLN A 184 13.62 -18.68 15.40
N TYR A 185 13.35 -17.38 15.31
CA TYR A 185 14.16 -16.35 15.99
C TYR A 185 13.37 -15.50 16.98
N GLY A 186 12.06 -15.65 17.08
CA GLY A 186 11.21 -14.80 17.91
C GLY A 186 11.08 -13.37 17.42
N LEU A 187 11.40 -13.11 16.14
CA LEU A 187 11.36 -11.76 15.58
C LEU A 187 9.93 -11.20 15.61
N ASP A 188 9.73 -9.99 16.16
CA ASP A 188 8.42 -9.31 16.18
C ASP A 188 8.03 -8.86 14.77
N VAL A 189 7.40 -9.76 14.01
CA VAL A 189 6.92 -9.49 12.66
C VAL A 189 5.41 -9.36 12.66
N ARG A 190 4.89 -8.36 11.93
CA ARG A 190 3.47 -8.05 11.78
C ARG A 190 3.14 -7.88 10.33
N ILE A 191 2.10 -8.56 9.87
CA ILE A 191 1.74 -8.67 8.46
C ILE A 191 0.45 -7.92 8.20
N GLY A 192 0.50 -6.87 7.36
CA GLY A 192 -0.69 -6.16 6.90
C GLY A 192 -1.09 -6.64 5.50
N ARG A 193 -2.21 -7.34 5.36
CA ARG A 193 -2.81 -7.69 4.05
C ARG A 193 -3.61 -6.50 3.55
N LEU A 194 -2.97 -5.67 2.71
CA LEU A 194 -3.55 -4.42 2.24
C LEU A 194 -4.52 -4.66 1.08
N PHE A 195 -5.73 -4.13 1.22
CA PHE A 195 -6.73 -4.08 0.15
C PHE A 195 -6.63 -2.75 -0.60
N ASN A 196 -7.38 -2.60 -1.72
CA ASN A 196 -7.21 -1.49 -2.65
C ASN A 196 -7.18 -0.11 -1.99
N SER A 197 -6.00 0.38 -1.68
CA SER A 197 -5.79 1.72 -1.16
C SER A 197 -5.74 2.73 -2.30
N TYR A 198 -6.31 3.92 -2.10
CA TYR A 198 -6.31 5.03 -3.05
C TYR A 198 -6.13 6.37 -2.35
N GLY A 199 -5.74 7.39 -3.10
CA GLY A 199 -5.55 8.74 -2.56
C GLY A 199 -4.46 9.51 -3.31
N PRO A 200 -4.10 10.71 -2.83
CA PRO A 200 -2.98 11.49 -3.35
C PRO A 200 -1.66 10.70 -3.37
N ARG A 201 -0.77 11.01 -4.31
CA ARG A 201 0.51 10.31 -4.58
C ARG A 201 0.36 8.91 -5.19
N LEU A 202 -0.86 8.40 -5.41
CA LEU A 202 -1.03 7.18 -6.18
C LEU A 202 -0.78 7.48 -7.66
N ARG A 203 0.28 6.90 -8.23
CA ARG A 203 0.63 7.15 -9.66
C ARG A 203 -0.51 6.81 -10.58
N ALA A 204 -0.76 7.72 -11.53
CA ALA A 204 -1.85 7.62 -12.49
C ALA A 204 -1.35 7.31 -13.91
N GLU A 205 -0.05 7.49 -14.18
CA GLU A 205 0.53 7.45 -15.52
C GLU A 205 1.03 6.06 -15.91
N GLY A 206 0.90 5.76 -17.21
CA GLY A 206 1.44 4.53 -17.81
C GLY A 206 0.93 3.26 -17.12
N PHE A 207 1.84 2.35 -16.87
CA PHE A 207 1.58 1.03 -16.29
C PHE A 207 1.27 1.04 -14.78
N TYR A 208 1.42 2.19 -14.11
CA TYR A 208 1.24 2.31 -12.67
C TYR A 208 -0.19 2.69 -12.28
N GLY A 209 -1.02 3.14 -13.25
CA GLY A 209 -2.38 3.61 -12.99
C GLY A 209 -3.33 2.51 -12.58
N ARG A 210 -3.78 2.52 -11.31
CA ARG A 210 -4.89 1.71 -10.82
C ARG A 210 -6.22 2.39 -11.15
N ALA A 211 -7.35 1.69 -11.00
CA ALA A 211 -8.67 2.18 -11.43
C ALA A 211 -8.94 3.64 -11.04
N VAL A 212 -8.80 4.01 -9.76
CA VAL A 212 -9.07 5.38 -9.29
C VAL A 212 -8.19 6.42 -9.98
N SER A 213 -6.86 6.24 -9.91
CA SER A 213 -5.91 7.22 -10.45
C SER A 213 -5.96 7.29 -11.97
N ARG A 214 -6.15 6.14 -12.66
CA ARG A 214 -6.30 6.08 -14.12
C ARG A 214 -7.57 6.79 -14.58
N PHE A 215 -8.71 6.57 -13.91
CA PHE A 215 -9.98 7.20 -14.27
C PHE A 215 -9.91 8.72 -14.09
N PHE A 216 -9.32 9.21 -13.02
CA PHE A 216 -9.08 10.65 -12.85
C PHE A 216 -8.17 11.21 -13.94
N LEU A 217 -7.06 10.54 -14.25
CA LEU A 217 -6.15 11.00 -15.30
C LEU A 217 -6.84 11.05 -16.67
N GLN A 218 -7.65 10.04 -17.00
CA GLN A 218 -8.42 9.99 -18.25
C GLN A 218 -9.45 11.12 -18.28
N SER A 219 -10.23 11.29 -17.22
CA SER A 219 -11.22 12.36 -17.10
C SER A 219 -10.60 13.76 -17.23
N LEU A 220 -9.47 14.01 -16.55
CA LEU A 220 -8.75 15.28 -16.60
C LEU A 220 -8.13 15.56 -17.98
N LYS A 221 -7.84 14.54 -18.77
CA LYS A 221 -7.34 14.66 -20.15
C LYS A 221 -8.45 14.69 -21.21
N GLY A 222 -9.72 14.63 -20.81
CA GLY A 222 -10.87 14.53 -21.73
C GLY A 222 -10.87 13.24 -22.54
N LYS A 223 -10.16 12.18 -22.09
CA LYS A 223 -10.12 10.88 -22.76
C LYS A 223 -11.20 9.96 -22.22
N GLY A 224 -11.59 8.95 -23.00
CA GLY A 224 -12.53 7.92 -22.55
C GLY A 224 -12.04 7.20 -21.28
N VAL A 225 -12.94 7.05 -20.30
CA VAL A 225 -12.68 6.31 -19.06
C VAL A 225 -12.79 4.83 -19.34
N THR A 226 -11.68 4.12 -19.26
CA THR A 226 -11.58 2.71 -19.63
C THR A 226 -12.13 1.79 -18.55
N VAL A 227 -13.25 1.15 -18.83
CA VAL A 227 -13.88 0.10 -18.01
C VAL A 227 -13.61 -1.25 -18.67
N PHE A 228 -13.04 -2.20 -17.91
CA PHE A 228 -12.83 -3.55 -18.39
C PHE A 228 -14.07 -4.42 -18.14
N GLY A 229 -14.42 -5.31 -19.08
CA GLY A 229 -15.66 -6.06 -19.06
C GLY A 229 -16.87 -5.12 -19.13
N ASP A 230 -17.95 -5.48 -18.46
CA ASP A 230 -19.16 -4.67 -18.29
C ASP A 230 -19.10 -3.71 -17.08
N GLY A 231 -18.01 -3.76 -16.29
CA GLY A 231 -17.83 -2.98 -15.09
C GLY A 231 -18.59 -3.49 -13.86
N SER A 232 -19.20 -4.68 -13.93
CA SER A 232 -19.92 -5.30 -12.79
C SER A 232 -19.00 -5.80 -11.68
N GLN A 233 -17.73 -6.05 -12.00
CA GLN A 233 -16.74 -6.47 -11.01
C GLN A 233 -16.63 -5.45 -9.88
N THR A 234 -16.45 -5.98 -8.64
CA THR A 234 -16.45 -5.14 -7.44
C THR A 234 -15.10 -5.09 -6.75
N ARG A 235 -14.83 -3.97 -6.10
CA ARG A 235 -13.68 -3.76 -5.22
C ARG A 235 -14.12 -2.98 -3.98
N SER A 236 -13.41 -3.18 -2.89
CA SER A 236 -13.47 -2.27 -1.76
C SER A 236 -12.32 -1.28 -1.84
N PHE A 237 -12.59 0.00 -1.63
CA PHE A 237 -11.59 1.06 -1.72
C PHE A 237 -11.39 1.71 -0.36
N CYS A 238 -10.15 1.70 0.13
CA CYS A 238 -9.77 2.32 1.40
C CYS A 238 -8.94 3.56 1.12
N TYR A 239 -9.34 4.70 1.69
CA TYR A 239 -8.58 5.93 1.53
C TYR A 239 -7.22 5.83 2.21
N VAL A 240 -6.23 6.51 1.66
CA VAL A 240 -4.82 6.37 2.07
C VAL A 240 -4.58 6.69 3.54
N SER A 241 -5.22 7.72 4.11
CA SER A 241 -5.07 8.05 5.52
C SER A 241 -5.58 6.95 6.44
N ASP A 242 -6.70 6.30 6.10
CA ASP A 242 -7.22 5.16 6.85
C ASP A 242 -6.28 3.95 6.73
N THR A 243 -5.78 3.66 5.52
CA THR A 243 -4.81 2.57 5.31
C THR A 243 -3.56 2.79 6.15
N VAL A 244 -2.99 4.01 6.14
CA VAL A 244 -1.78 4.35 6.91
C VAL A 244 -2.04 4.28 8.41
N THR A 245 -3.21 4.74 8.87
CA THR A 245 -3.63 4.58 10.27
C THR A 245 -3.66 3.10 10.67
N GLY A 246 -4.26 2.24 9.84
CA GLY A 246 -4.27 0.78 10.10
C GLY A 246 -2.88 0.17 10.15
N ILE A 247 -1.99 0.55 9.23
CA ILE A 247 -0.59 0.13 9.21
C ILE A 247 0.13 0.53 10.50
N LEU A 248 0.02 1.81 10.89
CA LEU A 248 0.71 2.32 12.08
C LEU A 248 0.13 1.73 13.37
N ARG A 249 -1.19 1.54 13.48
CA ARG A 249 -1.79 0.84 14.61
C ARG A 249 -1.29 -0.60 14.73
N LEU A 250 -1.23 -1.35 13.61
CA LEU A 250 -0.70 -2.70 13.60
C LEU A 250 0.78 -2.72 13.98
N ALA A 251 1.58 -1.80 13.44
CA ALA A 251 3.00 -1.69 13.75
C ALA A 251 3.27 -1.23 15.19
N GLY A 252 2.42 -0.39 15.77
CA GLY A 252 2.61 0.17 17.11
C GLY A 252 2.10 -0.70 18.26
N LYS A 253 0.96 -1.40 18.09
CA LYS A 253 0.27 -2.09 19.18
C LYS A 253 1.06 -3.31 19.67
N ASP A 254 1.20 -3.48 20.99
CA ASP A 254 1.94 -4.59 21.57
C ASP A 254 1.20 -5.93 21.44
N LYS A 255 1.95 -7.03 21.60
CA LYS A 255 1.45 -8.42 21.61
C LYS A 255 0.81 -8.88 20.29
N LEU A 256 1.26 -8.32 19.16
CA LEU A 256 0.79 -8.69 17.84
C LEU A 256 1.88 -9.35 16.96
N ALA A 257 2.96 -9.84 17.59
CA ALA A 257 4.02 -10.56 16.87
C ALA A 257 3.45 -11.83 16.22
N GLY A 258 3.77 -12.05 14.93
CA GLY A 258 3.27 -13.17 14.13
C GLY A 258 1.87 -12.98 13.55
N GLU A 259 1.18 -11.88 13.86
CA GLU A 259 -0.19 -11.65 13.37
C GLU A 259 -0.25 -11.15 11.93
N ALA A 260 -1.18 -11.72 11.16
CA ALA A 260 -1.62 -11.20 9.86
C ALA A 260 -3.00 -10.56 10.00
N VAL A 261 -3.17 -9.33 9.46
CA VAL A 261 -4.41 -8.55 9.59
C VAL A 261 -4.79 -7.93 8.26
N ASN A 262 -6.06 -8.08 7.87
CA ASN A 262 -6.64 -7.38 6.73
C ASN A 262 -6.79 -5.88 7.02
N ILE A 263 -6.25 -5.05 6.14
CA ILE A 263 -6.37 -3.59 6.20
C ILE A 263 -7.07 -3.12 4.93
N GLY A 264 -8.35 -2.76 5.06
CA GLY A 264 -9.17 -2.34 3.93
C GLY A 264 -10.59 -1.95 4.35
N SER A 265 -11.34 -1.39 3.40
CA SER A 265 -12.76 -1.07 3.58
C SER A 265 -13.62 -2.31 3.31
N MET A 266 -14.71 -2.45 4.06
CA MET A 266 -15.75 -3.45 3.79
C MET A 266 -16.85 -2.91 2.86
N GLU A 267 -16.77 -1.65 2.43
CA GLU A 267 -17.71 -1.05 1.48
C GLU A 267 -17.35 -1.47 0.05
N GLU A 268 -18.26 -2.21 -0.58
CA GLU A 268 -18.06 -2.78 -1.92
C GLU A 268 -18.62 -1.85 -2.99
N THR A 269 -17.82 -1.58 -4.02
CA THR A 269 -18.18 -0.67 -5.13
C THR A 269 -17.95 -1.34 -6.47
N ARG A 270 -18.94 -1.31 -7.37
CA ARG A 270 -18.77 -1.75 -8.75
C ARG A 270 -17.85 -0.80 -9.51
N ILE A 271 -17.01 -1.32 -10.40
CA ILE A 271 -16.08 -0.50 -11.18
C ILE A 271 -16.83 0.51 -12.09
N ILE A 272 -17.98 0.13 -12.63
CA ILE A 272 -18.79 1.05 -13.43
C ILE A 272 -19.32 2.23 -12.59
N ASP A 273 -19.70 2.00 -11.33
CA ASP A 273 -20.18 3.07 -10.44
C ASP A 273 -19.04 3.97 -9.97
N LEU A 274 -17.85 3.40 -9.74
CA LEU A 274 -16.62 4.18 -9.51
C LEU A 274 -16.32 5.11 -10.69
N ALA A 275 -16.41 4.60 -11.93
CA ALA A 275 -16.17 5.40 -13.14
C ALA A 275 -17.17 6.56 -13.25
N ARG A 276 -18.47 6.32 -13.01
CA ARG A 276 -19.51 7.36 -12.99
C ARG A 276 -19.22 8.44 -11.95
N LYS A 277 -18.90 8.04 -10.71
CA LYS A 277 -18.57 8.98 -9.64
C LYS A 277 -17.35 9.84 -9.99
N ILE A 278 -16.30 9.25 -10.55
CA ILE A 278 -15.08 9.99 -10.93
C ILE A 278 -15.35 10.98 -12.06
N ILE A 279 -16.14 10.60 -13.09
CA ILE A 279 -16.55 11.51 -14.18
C ILE A 279 -17.33 12.68 -13.59
N GLN A 280 -18.26 12.44 -12.67
CA GLN A 280 -19.07 13.46 -12.01
C GLN A 280 -18.20 14.41 -11.16
N ILE A 281 -17.34 13.89 -10.28
CA ILE A 281 -16.45 14.68 -9.40
C ILE A 281 -15.52 15.56 -10.23
N SER A 282 -14.98 15.02 -11.33
CA SER A 282 -14.08 15.77 -12.21
C SER A 282 -14.81 16.74 -13.14
N SER A 283 -16.14 16.84 -13.09
CA SER A 283 -16.97 17.61 -14.02
C SER A 283 -16.62 17.35 -15.49
N SER A 284 -16.16 16.13 -15.79
CA SER A 284 -15.68 15.75 -17.12
C SER A 284 -16.84 15.32 -18.03
N LYS A 285 -16.65 15.59 -19.34
CA LYS A 285 -17.53 15.05 -20.39
C LYS A 285 -16.97 13.75 -21.02
N SER A 286 -15.98 13.13 -20.40
CA SER A 286 -15.33 11.91 -20.87
C SER A 286 -16.36 10.78 -21.02
N PRO A 287 -16.45 10.11 -22.19
CA PRO A 287 -17.27 8.92 -22.32
C PRO A 287 -16.66 7.75 -21.56
N MET A 288 -17.46 6.74 -21.22
CA MET A 288 -16.96 5.44 -20.79
C MET A 288 -16.60 4.59 -22.01
N GLU A 289 -15.41 3.98 -21.99
CA GLU A 289 -14.95 3.05 -23.02
C GLU A 289 -14.81 1.65 -22.44
N PHE A 290 -15.56 0.71 -23.00
CA PHE A 290 -15.51 -0.68 -22.55
C PHE A 290 -14.44 -1.46 -23.32
N LYS A 291 -13.60 -2.21 -22.59
CA LYS A 291 -12.54 -3.07 -23.14
C LYS A 291 -12.69 -4.50 -22.64
N PRO A 292 -12.15 -5.50 -23.35
CA PRO A 292 -12.17 -6.88 -22.87
C PRO A 292 -11.62 -7.02 -21.44
N PHE A 293 -12.23 -7.90 -20.67
CA PHE A 293 -11.75 -8.20 -19.30
C PHE A 293 -10.35 -8.82 -19.34
N PRO A 294 -9.37 -8.32 -18.56
CA PRO A 294 -8.01 -8.84 -18.61
C PRO A 294 -7.93 -10.30 -18.13
N PRO A 295 -7.17 -11.16 -18.81
CA PRO A 295 -6.94 -12.52 -18.32
C PRO A 295 -6.33 -12.54 -16.91
N GLY A 296 -6.87 -13.38 -16.04
CA GLY A 296 -6.39 -13.54 -14.66
C GLY A 296 -6.72 -12.39 -13.72
N ASP A 297 -7.55 -11.42 -14.14
CA ASP A 297 -8.07 -10.44 -13.18
C ASP A 297 -9.22 -11.05 -12.36
N HIS A 298 -9.46 -10.51 -11.17
CA HIS A 298 -10.43 -11.05 -10.23
C HIS A 298 -11.78 -10.32 -10.34
N VAL A 299 -12.89 -11.06 -10.16
CA VAL A 299 -14.22 -10.48 -10.21
C VAL A 299 -14.56 -9.71 -8.93
N ARG A 300 -14.14 -10.20 -7.76
CA ARG A 300 -14.50 -9.64 -6.47
C ARG A 300 -13.32 -9.60 -5.49
N ARG A 301 -13.22 -8.53 -4.69
CA ARG A 301 -12.24 -8.37 -3.61
C ARG A 301 -12.87 -7.63 -2.45
N LEU A 302 -13.12 -8.33 -1.35
CA LEU A 302 -13.77 -7.80 -0.16
C LEU A 302 -13.13 -8.38 1.11
N PRO A 303 -12.47 -7.56 1.98
CA PRO A 303 -11.91 -8.06 3.23
C PRO A 303 -12.99 -8.37 4.26
N GLU A 304 -12.72 -9.34 5.12
CA GLU A 304 -13.33 -9.42 6.44
C GLU A 304 -12.54 -8.47 7.38
N GLY A 305 -13.23 -7.59 8.09
CA GLY A 305 -12.61 -6.50 8.86
C GLY A 305 -12.74 -6.65 10.38
N SER A 306 -13.39 -7.70 10.90
CA SER A 306 -13.65 -7.82 12.33
C SER A 306 -12.37 -8.01 13.16
N LYS A 307 -11.36 -8.70 12.63
CA LYS A 307 -10.07 -8.85 13.30
C LYS A 307 -9.39 -7.49 13.49
N ALA A 308 -9.30 -6.67 12.45
CA ALA A 308 -8.75 -5.32 12.57
C ALA A 308 -9.52 -4.46 13.58
N LYS A 309 -10.86 -4.55 13.56
CA LYS A 309 -11.71 -3.84 14.54
C LYS A 309 -11.46 -4.31 15.97
N MET A 310 -11.33 -5.60 16.18
CA MET A 310 -11.16 -6.19 17.52
C MET A 310 -9.77 -5.91 18.10
N ILE A 311 -8.69 -6.16 17.34
CA ILE A 311 -7.33 -6.11 17.89
C ILE A 311 -6.63 -4.77 17.69
N LEU A 312 -7.03 -3.97 16.68
CA LEU A 312 -6.47 -2.65 16.41
C LEU A 312 -7.42 -1.50 16.79
N GLU A 313 -8.68 -1.81 17.12
CA GLU A 313 -9.75 -0.81 17.28
C GLU A 313 -9.87 0.09 16.04
N TRP A 314 -9.58 -0.51 14.87
CA TRP A 314 -9.48 0.21 13.60
C TRP A 314 -10.55 -0.26 12.60
N GLY A 315 -11.06 0.71 11.87
CA GLY A 315 -11.83 0.57 10.64
C GLY A 315 -11.73 1.87 9.84
N PRO A 316 -11.95 1.83 8.51
CA PRO A 316 -11.91 3.04 7.69
C PRO A 316 -13.00 4.03 8.11
N SER A 317 -12.64 5.30 8.15
CA SER A 317 -13.51 6.42 8.55
C SER A 317 -13.85 7.35 7.36
N MET A 318 -13.03 7.35 6.32
CA MET A 318 -13.20 8.16 5.13
C MET A 318 -14.14 7.50 4.13
N GLY A 319 -15.31 8.08 3.90
CA GLY A 319 -16.24 7.61 2.85
C GLY A 319 -15.64 7.74 1.44
N LEU A 320 -16.06 6.83 0.53
CA LEU A 320 -15.50 6.76 -0.82
C LEU A 320 -15.59 8.11 -1.56
N GLU A 321 -16.74 8.76 -1.54
CA GLU A 321 -16.96 10.01 -2.28
C GLU A 321 -16.10 11.16 -1.76
N GLN A 322 -15.98 11.29 -0.45
CA GLN A 322 -15.12 12.29 0.19
C GLN A 322 -13.64 12.05 -0.16
N GLY A 323 -13.17 10.80 -0.08
CA GLY A 323 -11.80 10.44 -0.45
C GLY A 323 -11.50 10.65 -1.94
N LEU A 324 -12.49 10.39 -2.83
CA LEU A 324 -12.37 10.68 -4.25
C LEU A 324 -12.25 12.19 -4.52
N ASP A 325 -13.07 13.03 -3.87
CA ASP A 325 -12.98 14.50 -3.98
C ASP A 325 -11.61 15.01 -3.54
N ARG A 326 -11.12 14.56 -2.39
CA ARG A 326 -9.79 14.93 -1.89
C ARG A 326 -8.67 14.51 -2.87
N THR A 327 -8.77 13.29 -3.41
CA THR A 327 -7.83 12.80 -4.43
C THR A 327 -7.85 13.66 -5.70
N PHE A 328 -9.05 13.98 -6.18
CA PHE A 328 -9.22 14.81 -7.37
C PHE A 328 -8.62 16.21 -7.18
N ARG A 329 -8.90 16.89 -6.07
CA ARG A 329 -8.40 18.23 -5.78
C ARG A 329 -6.87 18.29 -5.74
N CYS A 330 -6.21 17.29 -5.13
CA CYS A 330 -4.74 17.18 -5.17
C CYS A 330 -4.20 16.98 -6.59
N LEU A 331 -4.84 16.10 -7.40
CA LEU A 331 -4.40 15.86 -8.78
C LEU A 331 -4.64 17.07 -9.69
N ALA A 332 -5.71 17.80 -9.50
CA ALA A 332 -6.02 19.01 -10.26
C ALA A 332 -5.03 20.15 -9.95
N ALA A 333 -4.64 20.32 -8.68
CA ALA A 333 -3.65 21.30 -8.27
C ALA A 333 -2.27 21.05 -8.90
N GLN A 334 -1.84 19.78 -9.01
CA GLN A 334 -0.56 19.42 -9.64
C GLN A 334 -0.48 19.68 -11.14
N LYS A 335 -1.62 19.82 -11.83
CA LYS A 335 -1.65 20.14 -13.28
C LYS A 335 -1.67 21.62 -13.59
N LEU A 336 -1.89 22.47 -12.59
CA LEU A 336 -1.91 23.90 -12.72
C LEU A 336 -0.53 24.53 -12.42
N THR A 337 0.40 23.74 -11.94
CA THR A 337 1.83 24.07 -11.74
C THR A 337 2.69 23.38 -12.78
#